data_638a7e8fc5c687dc626be921e07b3861
#
_entry.id   638a7e8fc5c687dc626be921e07b3861
#
_cell.length_a   1.000
_cell.length_b   1.000
_cell.length_c   1.000
_cell.angle_alpha   90.00
_cell.angle_beta   90.00
_cell.angle_gamma   90.00
#
_symmetry.space_group_name_H-M   'P 1'
#
loop_
_entity.id
_entity.type
_entity.pdbx_description
1 polymer ?
#
loop_
_entity_poly.entity_id
_entity_poly.type
_entity_poly.pdbx_seq_one_letter_code
_entity_poly.pdbx_strand_id
1 'polypeptide(L)'
;MEAMTHAGQPNQRSIPHAIPVYFVLRENTFALDLVGPAEIFRCANRHLESEGKAPLFRMHFISAESSLTTSIGVGLTGFSALPESLPDDAMIVLVACTGSDDDFSSVAACETVAWLRRQVRPCHRLMTICTGAILAGHAGLLDGRQCTTHYAHYDRLRALAPRARTGRCPSSSGPVPARFEAAIPVPRWRRSAGWPSG
;
A
#
# COMPACT_ATOMS: atom_id res chain seq x y z
N MET A 1 42.89 39.88 23.89
CA MET A 1 42.23 38.63 24.39
C MET A 1 40.80 38.71 23.98
N GLU A 2 40.55 38.35 22.68
CA GLU A 2 39.22 38.47 22.04
C GLU A 2 38.50 37.13 22.11
N ALA A 3 37.32 37.17 22.64
CA ALA A 3 36.43 36.01 22.76
C ALA A 3 35.78 35.73 21.39
N MET A 4 36.14 34.63 20.74
CA MET A 4 35.45 34.11 19.56
C MET A 4 34.09 33.56 19.94
N THR A 5 33.03 34.29 19.58
CA THR A 5 31.64 33.84 19.65
C THR A 5 31.44 32.75 18.59
N HIS A 6 31.14 31.52 19.04
CA HIS A 6 30.69 30.43 18.18
C HIS A 6 29.29 30.78 17.64
N ALA A 7 29.24 31.13 16.36
CA ALA A 7 27.98 31.22 15.62
C ALA A 7 27.38 29.79 15.50
N GLY A 8 26.23 29.55 16.11
CA GLY A 8 25.51 28.30 16.01
C GLY A 8 25.18 27.99 14.55
N GLN A 9 25.52 26.79 14.08
CA GLN A 9 25.14 26.30 12.77
C GLN A 9 23.62 26.29 12.65
N PRO A 10 23.03 26.75 11.50
CA PRO A 10 21.61 26.66 11.29
C PRO A 10 21.21 25.19 11.29
N ASN A 11 20.23 24.87 12.11
CA ASN A 11 19.56 23.58 12.21
C ASN A 11 19.18 23.09 10.79
N GLN A 12 19.91 22.12 10.26
CA GLN A 12 19.57 21.44 9.02
C GLN A 12 18.22 20.75 9.25
N ARG A 13 17.13 21.41 8.87
CA ARG A 13 15.83 20.79 8.75
C ARG A 13 16.01 19.63 7.77
N SER A 14 15.99 18.40 8.28
CA SER A 14 15.98 17.20 7.46
C SER A 14 14.86 17.34 6.43
N ILE A 15 15.22 17.32 5.15
CA ILE A 15 14.24 17.29 4.05
C ILE A 15 13.34 16.08 4.33
N PRO A 16 12.02 16.26 4.44
CA PRO A 16 11.14 15.13 4.72
C PRO A 16 11.35 14.07 3.65
N HIS A 17 11.82 12.90 4.05
CA HIS A 17 12.00 11.78 3.13
C HIS A 17 10.61 11.32 2.65
N ALA A 18 10.36 11.39 1.34
CA ALA A 18 9.08 10.96 0.78
C ALA A 18 8.91 9.45 0.97
N ILE A 19 7.77 9.04 1.51
CA ILE A 19 7.40 7.63 1.73
C ILE A 19 7.29 6.94 0.37
N PRO A 20 8.07 5.90 0.07
CA PRO A 20 7.94 5.15 -1.16
C PRO A 20 6.70 4.25 -1.10
N VAL A 21 5.82 4.38 -2.11
CA VAL A 21 4.57 3.63 -2.23
C VAL A 21 4.65 2.73 -3.46
N TYR A 22 4.71 1.42 -3.24
CA TYR A 22 4.85 0.41 -4.30
C TYR A 22 3.50 -0.21 -4.62
N PHE A 23 2.96 0.08 -5.79
CA PHE A 23 1.79 -0.57 -6.35
C PHE A 23 2.21 -1.84 -7.06
N VAL A 24 1.84 -2.99 -6.54
CA VAL A 24 2.12 -4.30 -7.13
C VAL A 24 1.01 -4.65 -8.10
N LEU A 25 1.36 -4.71 -9.39
CA LEU A 25 0.43 -4.95 -10.49
C LEU A 25 0.56 -6.37 -11.02
N ARG A 26 -0.54 -6.92 -11.50
CA ARG A 26 -0.63 -8.24 -12.12
C ARG A 26 -1.59 -8.20 -13.29
N GLU A 27 -1.51 -9.22 -14.15
CA GLU A 27 -2.49 -9.41 -15.22
C GLU A 27 -3.93 -9.36 -14.68
N ASN A 28 -4.84 -8.79 -15.43
CA ASN A 28 -6.24 -8.57 -15.06
C ASN A 28 -6.45 -7.66 -13.82
N THR A 29 -5.50 -6.75 -13.54
CA THR A 29 -5.64 -5.74 -12.48
C THR A 29 -6.92 -4.91 -12.72
N PHE A 30 -7.73 -4.69 -11.67
CA PHE A 30 -8.84 -3.76 -11.72
C PHE A 30 -8.34 -2.33 -11.87
N ALA A 31 -8.69 -1.68 -13.00
CA ALA A 31 -8.22 -0.34 -13.31
C ALA A 31 -8.61 0.68 -12.23
N LEU A 32 -9.84 0.61 -11.69
CA LEU A 32 -10.32 1.52 -10.65
C LEU A 32 -9.54 1.36 -9.34
N ASP A 33 -9.23 0.13 -8.97
CA ASP A 33 -8.49 -0.19 -7.73
C ASP A 33 -7.01 0.22 -7.82
N LEU A 34 -6.49 0.40 -9.02
CA LEU A 34 -5.17 0.98 -9.27
C LEU A 34 -5.23 2.51 -9.28
N VAL A 35 -6.07 3.07 -10.16
CA VAL A 35 -6.08 4.51 -10.43
C VAL A 35 -6.64 5.31 -9.26
N GLY A 36 -7.68 4.82 -8.59
CA GLY A 36 -8.31 5.51 -7.47
C GLY A 36 -7.32 5.84 -6.34
N PRO A 37 -6.65 4.87 -5.73
CA PRO A 37 -5.66 5.12 -4.69
C PRO A 37 -4.45 5.92 -5.18
N ALA A 38 -3.97 5.67 -6.40
CA ALA A 38 -2.85 6.43 -6.96
C ALA A 38 -3.20 7.93 -7.07
N GLU A 39 -4.39 8.25 -7.55
CA GLU A 39 -4.89 9.64 -7.61
C GLU A 39 -5.03 10.27 -6.21
N ILE A 40 -5.43 9.50 -5.19
CA ILE A 40 -5.50 10.01 -3.81
C ILE A 40 -4.10 10.41 -3.32
N PHE A 41 -3.07 9.59 -3.53
CA PHE A 41 -1.69 9.94 -3.17
C PHE A 41 -1.19 11.17 -3.95
N ARG A 42 -1.50 11.24 -5.26
CA ARG A 42 -1.17 12.39 -6.09
C ARG A 42 -1.84 13.68 -5.58
N CYS A 43 -3.14 13.61 -5.26
CA CYS A 43 -3.88 14.76 -4.72
C CYS A 43 -3.33 15.20 -3.35
N ALA A 44 -2.95 14.26 -2.49
CA ALA A 44 -2.32 14.56 -1.19
C ALA A 44 -1.00 15.30 -1.38
N ASN A 45 -0.15 14.87 -2.31
CA ASN A 45 1.09 15.56 -2.65
C ASN A 45 0.83 16.99 -3.17
N ARG A 46 -0.10 17.14 -4.11
CA ARG A 46 -0.46 18.48 -4.64
C ARG A 46 -0.98 19.42 -3.56
N HIS A 47 -1.76 18.91 -2.62
CA HIS A 47 -2.22 19.71 -1.49
C HIS A 47 -1.05 20.19 -0.63
N LEU A 48 -0.09 19.32 -0.31
CA LEU A 48 1.12 19.68 0.42
C LEU A 48 1.95 20.74 -0.34
N GLU A 49 2.11 20.56 -1.65
CA GLU A 49 2.83 21.52 -2.51
C GLU A 49 2.14 22.88 -2.54
N SER A 50 0.79 22.92 -2.57
CA SER A 50 0.04 24.19 -2.49
C SER A 50 0.21 24.93 -1.17
N GLU A 51 0.59 24.20 -0.10
CA GLU A 51 0.95 24.77 1.21
C GLU A 51 2.47 25.08 1.33
N GLY A 52 3.23 24.98 0.26
CA GLY A 52 4.69 25.18 0.26
C GLY A 52 5.49 24.05 0.95
N LYS A 53 4.88 22.89 1.13
CA LYS A 53 5.49 21.69 1.73
C LYS A 53 6.01 20.74 0.65
N ALA A 54 7.01 19.92 1.00
CA ALA A 54 7.48 18.87 0.10
C ALA A 54 6.44 17.75 -0.05
N PRO A 55 6.39 17.08 -1.22
CA PRO A 55 5.54 15.90 -1.43
C PRO A 55 5.91 14.79 -0.44
N LEU A 56 4.88 14.13 0.13
CA LEU A 56 5.04 13.10 1.15
C LEU A 56 5.15 11.70 0.56
N PHE A 57 4.62 11.45 -0.64
CA PHE A 57 4.54 10.12 -1.23
C PHE A 57 5.29 10.05 -2.56
N ARG A 58 6.08 9.01 -2.76
CA ARG A 58 6.71 8.69 -4.04
C ARG A 58 6.14 7.36 -4.55
N MET A 59 5.33 7.43 -5.59
CA MET A 59 4.68 6.26 -6.17
C MET A 59 5.61 5.50 -7.12
N HIS A 60 5.60 4.18 -6.99
CA HIS A 60 6.29 3.23 -7.85
C HIS A 60 5.27 2.19 -8.30
N PHE A 61 5.18 1.96 -9.59
CA PHE A 61 4.34 0.90 -10.17
C PHE A 61 5.27 -0.22 -10.60
N ILE A 62 5.03 -1.42 -10.06
CA ILE A 62 5.94 -2.57 -10.24
C ILE A 62 5.17 -3.83 -10.62
N SER A 63 5.79 -4.68 -11.42
CA SER A 63 5.24 -5.98 -11.83
C SER A 63 6.36 -6.99 -12.14
N ALA A 64 6.03 -8.28 -12.13
CA ALA A 64 6.85 -9.34 -12.70
C ALA A 64 6.79 -9.39 -14.23
N GLU A 65 5.84 -8.68 -14.84
CA GLU A 65 5.61 -8.64 -16.29
C GLU A 65 5.98 -7.26 -16.84
N SER A 66 6.38 -7.17 -18.11
CA SER A 66 6.73 -5.90 -18.78
C SER A 66 5.53 -5.13 -19.32
N SER A 67 4.41 -5.82 -19.53
CA SER A 67 3.12 -5.27 -19.95
C SER A 67 2.00 -6.09 -19.33
N LEU A 68 0.86 -5.47 -19.08
CA LEU A 68 -0.33 -6.08 -18.49
C LEU A 68 -1.58 -5.63 -19.20
N THR A 69 -2.63 -6.43 -19.11
CA THR A 69 -3.98 -6.01 -19.50
C THR A 69 -4.85 -5.87 -18.24
N THR A 70 -5.61 -4.81 -18.15
CA THR A 70 -6.57 -4.62 -17.07
C THR A 70 -7.80 -5.52 -17.25
N SER A 71 -8.60 -5.67 -16.20
CA SER A 71 -9.88 -6.41 -16.22
C SER A 71 -10.89 -5.90 -17.28
N ILE A 72 -10.69 -4.70 -17.80
CA ILE A 72 -11.53 -4.08 -18.84
C ILE A 72 -10.85 -4.03 -20.22
N GLY A 73 -9.71 -4.73 -20.38
CA GLY A 73 -9.01 -4.84 -21.67
C GLY A 73 -8.08 -3.66 -22.01
N VAL A 74 -7.84 -2.73 -21.08
CA VAL A 74 -6.89 -1.63 -21.30
C VAL A 74 -5.47 -2.12 -21.01
N GLY A 75 -4.56 -1.97 -21.98
CA GLY A 75 -3.15 -2.30 -21.80
C GLY A 75 -2.42 -1.31 -20.89
N LEU A 76 -1.57 -1.81 -20.01
CA LEU A 76 -0.70 -1.04 -19.15
C LEU A 76 0.76 -1.35 -19.47
N THR A 77 1.57 -0.30 -19.52
CA THR A 77 3.03 -0.37 -19.73
C THR A 77 3.73 0.71 -18.88
N GLY A 78 5.06 0.72 -18.88
CA GLY A 78 5.84 1.80 -18.24
C GLY A 78 6.03 1.64 -16.74
N PHE A 79 5.75 0.47 -16.19
CA PHE A 79 6.10 0.12 -14.82
C PHE A 79 7.46 -0.59 -14.74
N SER A 80 8.03 -0.60 -13.54
CA SER A 80 9.34 -1.22 -13.27
C SER A 80 9.21 -2.69 -12.90
N ALA A 81 10.28 -3.44 -13.06
CA ALA A 81 10.38 -4.79 -12.51
C ALA A 81 10.29 -4.78 -10.97
N LEU A 82 10.02 -5.95 -10.37
CA LEU A 82 10.04 -6.14 -8.94
C LEU A 82 11.44 -5.81 -8.37
N PRO A 83 11.59 -4.86 -7.45
CA PRO A 83 12.89 -4.45 -6.95
C PRO A 83 13.54 -5.53 -6.06
N GLU A 84 14.86 -5.58 -6.04
CA GLU A 84 15.62 -6.52 -5.21
C GLU A 84 15.49 -6.25 -3.71
N SER A 85 15.21 -5.01 -3.33
CA SER A 85 15.01 -4.61 -1.93
C SER A 85 14.01 -3.47 -1.81
N LEU A 86 13.35 -3.39 -0.65
CA LEU A 86 12.44 -2.31 -0.29
C LEU A 86 13.01 -1.49 0.87
N PRO A 87 12.88 -0.15 0.83
CA PRO A 87 13.18 0.70 1.99
C PRO A 87 12.32 0.33 3.20
N ASP A 88 12.86 0.50 4.41
CA ASP A 88 12.18 0.11 5.67
C ASP A 88 10.85 0.83 5.92
N ASP A 89 10.69 2.02 5.40
CA ASP A 89 9.47 2.83 5.52
C ASP A 89 8.49 2.65 4.35
N ALA A 90 8.76 1.70 3.44
CA ALA A 90 7.93 1.46 2.27
C ALA A 90 6.48 1.11 2.63
N MET A 91 5.56 1.61 1.81
CA MET A 91 4.18 1.18 1.74
C MET A 91 4.01 0.29 0.50
N ILE A 92 3.43 -0.89 0.69
CA ILE A 92 3.15 -1.83 -0.38
C ILE A 92 1.63 -1.88 -0.58
N VAL A 93 1.17 -1.59 -1.80
CA VAL A 93 -0.24 -1.60 -2.19
C VAL A 93 -0.47 -2.79 -3.11
N LEU A 94 -1.23 -3.77 -2.63
CA LEU A 94 -1.63 -4.92 -3.42
C LEU A 94 -2.98 -4.63 -4.07
N VAL A 95 -2.94 -4.39 -5.37
CA VAL A 95 -4.12 -4.06 -6.17
C VAL A 95 -4.92 -5.32 -6.47
N ALA A 96 -6.25 -5.18 -6.52
CA ALA A 96 -7.12 -6.27 -6.91
C ALA A 96 -6.90 -6.69 -8.36
N CYS A 97 -7.07 -7.97 -8.63
CA CYS A 97 -7.17 -8.51 -9.98
C CYS A 97 -8.36 -9.47 -10.09
N THR A 98 -8.90 -9.62 -11.29
CA THR A 98 -9.86 -10.69 -11.59
C THR A 98 -9.11 -11.99 -11.77
N GLY A 99 -9.73 -13.10 -11.40
CA GLY A 99 -9.23 -14.41 -11.72
C GLY A 99 -9.70 -15.50 -10.77
N SER A 100 -9.66 -16.72 -11.29
CA SER A 100 -9.90 -17.95 -10.57
C SER A 100 -8.70 -18.33 -9.69
N ASP A 101 -8.79 -19.45 -8.98
CA ASP A 101 -7.67 -20.02 -8.21
C ASP A 101 -6.43 -20.30 -9.08
N ASP A 102 -6.64 -20.53 -10.38
CA ASP A 102 -5.59 -20.82 -11.35
C ASP A 102 -4.68 -19.61 -11.66
N ASP A 103 -5.12 -18.37 -11.35
CA ASP A 103 -4.33 -17.16 -11.61
C ASP A 103 -3.05 -17.06 -10.78
N PHE A 104 -2.88 -17.92 -9.78
CA PHE A 104 -1.65 -18.02 -8.98
C PHE A 104 -0.72 -19.13 -9.45
N SER A 105 -1.04 -19.83 -10.54
CA SER A 105 -0.20 -20.86 -11.17
C SER A 105 0.74 -20.32 -12.25
N SER A 106 0.48 -19.11 -12.78
CA SER A 106 1.35 -18.50 -13.78
C SER A 106 2.75 -18.20 -13.19
N VAL A 107 3.77 -18.20 -14.04
CA VAL A 107 5.16 -17.90 -13.64
C VAL A 107 5.24 -16.53 -12.96
N ALA A 108 4.62 -15.51 -13.56
CA ALA A 108 4.62 -14.14 -13.02
C ALA A 108 3.88 -14.06 -11.66
N ALA A 109 2.79 -14.80 -11.49
CA ALA A 109 2.07 -14.86 -10.22
C ALA A 109 2.92 -15.52 -9.13
N CYS A 110 3.56 -16.66 -9.44
CA CYS A 110 4.47 -17.34 -8.53
C CYS A 110 5.66 -16.45 -8.16
N GLU A 111 6.23 -15.74 -9.12
CA GLU A 111 7.33 -14.79 -8.90
C GLU A 111 6.90 -13.64 -7.98
N THR A 112 5.73 -13.05 -8.22
CA THR A 112 5.16 -11.99 -7.38
C THR A 112 4.95 -12.47 -5.95
N VAL A 113 4.36 -13.65 -5.74
CA VAL A 113 4.18 -14.23 -4.39
C VAL A 113 5.52 -14.50 -3.72
N ALA A 114 6.48 -15.08 -4.42
CA ALA A 114 7.81 -15.35 -3.89
C ALA A 114 8.56 -14.06 -3.53
N TRP A 115 8.44 -13.01 -4.36
CA TRP A 115 8.98 -11.69 -4.09
C TRP A 115 8.37 -11.07 -2.84
N LEU A 116 7.04 -11.08 -2.69
CA LEU A 116 6.35 -10.57 -1.51
C LEU A 116 6.83 -11.26 -0.24
N ARG A 117 6.97 -12.59 -0.25
CA ARG A 117 7.49 -13.37 0.90
C ARG A 117 8.90 -12.97 1.30
N ARG A 118 9.76 -12.63 0.34
CA ARG A 118 11.16 -12.24 0.60
C ARG A 118 11.28 -10.79 1.05
N GLN A 119 10.47 -9.89 0.48
CA GLN A 119 10.67 -8.45 0.62
C GLN A 119 9.81 -7.81 1.69
N VAL A 120 8.58 -8.29 1.92
CA VAL A 120 7.68 -7.66 2.88
C VAL A 120 8.06 -8.07 4.31
N ARG A 121 8.40 -7.07 5.11
CA ARG A 121 8.85 -7.20 6.51
C ARG A 121 7.86 -6.51 7.45
N PRO A 122 7.90 -6.79 8.78
CA PRO A 122 7.01 -6.16 9.76
C PRO A 122 7.10 -4.63 9.84
N CYS A 123 8.22 -4.02 9.41
CA CYS A 123 8.39 -2.57 9.34
C CYS A 123 7.57 -1.93 8.21
N HIS A 124 7.27 -2.67 7.15
CA HIS A 124 6.52 -2.17 6.00
C HIS A 124 5.04 -2.00 6.31
N ARG A 125 4.42 -1.01 5.65
CA ARG A 125 2.97 -0.83 5.65
C ARG A 125 2.39 -1.59 4.48
N LEU A 126 1.48 -2.52 4.76
CA LEU A 126 0.78 -3.31 3.74
C LEU A 126 -0.65 -2.79 3.61
N MET A 127 -1.02 -2.36 2.42
CA MET A 127 -2.37 -2.01 2.02
C MET A 127 -2.86 -3.03 1.00
N THR A 128 -4.01 -3.62 1.24
CA THR A 128 -4.65 -4.53 0.28
C THR A 128 -5.98 -3.95 -0.17
N ILE A 129 -6.25 -3.98 -1.46
CA ILE A 129 -7.49 -3.48 -2.03
C ILE A 129 -8.28 -4.67 -2.58
N CYS A 130 -9.51 -4.84 -2.11
CA CYS A 130 -10.43 -5.87 -2.58
C CYS A 130 -9.77 -7.27 -2.57
N THR A 131 -9.62 -7.94 -3.72
CA THR A 131 -8.95 -9.25 -3.87
C THR A 131 -7.43 -9.19 -3.70
N GLY A 132 -6.82 -8.02 -3.56
CA GLY A 132 -5.41 -7.90 -3.16
C GLY A 132 -5.10 -8.59 -1.83
N ALA A 133 -6.10 -8.76 -0.95
CA ALA A 133 -5.96 -9.56 0.27
C ALA A 133 -5.73 -11.05 -0.01
N ILE A 134 -6.24 -11.58 -1.12
CA ILE A 134 -5.98 -12.97 -1.55
C ILE A 134 -4.51 -13.14 -1.91
N LEU A 135 -3.93 -12.19 -2.64
CA LEU A 135 -2.49 -12.18 -2.93
C LEU A 135 -1.65 -12.14 -1.64
N ALA A 136 -2.04 -11.29 -0.68
CA ALA A 136 -1.39 -11.25 0.64
C ALA A 136 -1.51 -12.58 1.39
N GLY A 137 -2.66 -13.26 1.29
CA GLY A 137 -2.90 -14.59 1.85
C GLY A 137 -1.96 -15.63 1.24
N HIS A 138 -1.86 -15.70 -0.09
CA HIS A 138 -0.91 -16.57 -0.79
C HIS A 138 0.55 -16.30 -0.38
N ALA A 139 0.89 -15.04 -0.13
CA ALA A 139 2.22 -14.67 0.34
C ALA A 139 2.45 -14.93 1.86
N GLY A 140 1.43 -15.35 2.62
CA GLY A 140 1.54 -15.61 4.07
C GLY A 140 1.69 -14.35 4.93
N LEU A 141 1.25 -13.18 4.43
CA LEU A 141 1.47 -11.88 5.07
C LEU A 141 0.37 -11.48 6.06
N LEU A 142 -0.67 -12.28 6.23
CA LEU A 142 -1.88 -11.92 6.99
C LEU A 142 -1.96 -12.52 8.39
N ASP A 143 -1.02 -13.37 8.79
CA ASP A 143 -1.03 -14.03 10.09
C ASP A 143 -1.12 -13.04 11.26
N GLY A 144 -2.12 -13.24 12.12
CA GLY A 144 -2.39 -12.39 13.26
C GLY A 144 -2.92 -10.99 12.94
N ARG A 145 -3.05 -10.63 11.66
CA ARG A 145 -3.53 -9.32 11.21
C ARG A 145 -5.04 -9.30 11.04
N GLN A 146 -5.63 -8.12 11.23
CA GLN A 146 -7.01 -7.90 10.82
C GLN A 146 -7.04 -7.64 9.32
N CYS A 147 -7.91 -8.34 8.61
CA CYS A 147 -8.05 -8.16 7.16
C CYS A 147 -9.49 -8.42 6.70
N THR A 148 -9.78 -7.91 5.54
CA THR A 148 -11.04 -8.15 4.83
C THR A 148 -10.75 -8.28 3.34
N THR A 149 -11.72 -8.78 2.59
CA THR A 149 -11.68 -8.88 1.12
C THR A 149 -13.08 -8.65 0.57
N HIS A 150 -13.25 -8.76 -0.74
CA HIS A 150 -14.58 -8.79 -1.34
C HIS A 150 -15.41 -9.97 -0.78
N TYR A 151 -16.69 -9.76 -0.51
CA TYR A 151 -17.55 -10.72 0.17
C TYR A 151 -17.57 -12.12 -0.46
N ALA A 152 -17.46 -12.21 -1.80
CA ALA A 152 -17.45 -13.49 -2.52
C ALA A 152 -16.17 -14.31 -2.27
N HIS A 153 -15.15 -13.74 -1.67
CA HIS A 153 -13.84 -14.38 -1.43
C HIS A 153 -13.52 -14.58 0.05
N TYR A 154 -14.47 -14.40 0.95
CA TYR A 154 -14.23 -14.59 2.39
C TYR A 154 -13.76 -16.00 2.74
N ASP A 155 -14.43 -17.04 2.22
CA ASP A 155 -14.08 -18.43 2.55
C ASP A 155 -12.71 -18.79 1.98
N ARG A 156 -12.38 -18.29 0.79
CA ARG A 156 -11.05 -18.43 0.20
C ARG A 156 -9.99 -17.75 1.06
N LEU A 157 -10.23 -16.52 1.51
CA LEU A 157 -9.29 -15.81 2.37
C LEU A 157 -9.06 -16.54 3.70
N ARG A 158 -10.11 -17.09 4.31
CA ARG A 158 -10.01 -17.89 5.54
C ARG A 158 -9.20 -19.16 5.34
N ALA A 159 -9.37 -19.84 4.20
CA ALA A 159 -8.60 -21.03 3.87
C ALA A 159 -7.11 -20.71 3.68
N LEU A 160 -6.79 -19.60 3.02
CA LEU A 160 -5.40 -19.16 2.76
C LEU A 160 -4.70 -18.60 4.00
N ALA A 161 -5.44 -17.94 4.88
CA ALA A 161 -4.89 -17.26 6.04
C ALA A 161 -5.70 -17.60 7.31
N PRO A 162 -5.65 -18.87 7.79
CA PRO A 162 -6.47 -19.33 8.92
C PRO A 162 -6.12 -18.64 10.24
N ARG A 163 -4.93 -18.06 10.36
CA ARG A 163 -4.51 -17.29 11.53
C ARG A 163 -4.80 -15.80 11.43
N ALA A 164 -5.33 -15.33 10.30
CA ALA A 164 -5.79 -13.96 10.14
C ALA A 164 -7.12 -13.74 10.85
N ARG A 165 -7.31 -12.55 11.39
CA ARG A 165 -8.60 -12.12 11.94
C ARG A 165 -9.43 -11.49 10.82
N THR A 166 -10.17 -12.34 10.09
CA THR A 166 -11.02 -11.89 9.00
C THR A 166 -12.32 -11.30 9.55
N GLY A 167 -12.58 -10.02 9.33
CA GLY A 167 -13.83 -9.34 9.65
C GLY A 167 -14.68 -9.11 8.40
N ARG A 168 -16.01 -9.27 8.52
CA ARG A 168 -16.91 -8.71 7.50
C ARG A 168 -16.81 -7.18 7.60
N CYS A 169 -16.62 -6.51 6.46
CA CYS A 169 -16.91 -5.09 6.42
C CYS A 169 -18.38 -4.90 6.82
N PRO A 170 -18.74 -4.12 7.86
CA PRO A 170 -20.12 -3.87 8.16
C PRO A 170 -20.76 -3.31 6.89
N SER A 171 -21.77 -4.02 6.38
CA SER A 171 -22.58 -3.48 5.30
C SER A 171 -23.14 -2.13 5.74
N SER A 172 -23.25 -1.18 4.84
CA SER A 172 -23.53 0.25 4.94
C SER A 172 -24.83 0.69 5.64
N SER A 173 -25.35 -0.07 6.59
CA SER A 173 -26.62 0.22 7.29
C SER A 173 -26.47 0.39 8.81
N GLY A 174 -25.27 0.56 9.34
CA GLY A 174 -25.03 0.86 10.75
C GLY A 174 -23.93 1.92 10.91
N PRO A 175 -23.85 2.62 12.05
CA PRO A 175 -22.76 3.56 12.30
C PRO A 175 -21.45 2.80 12.19
N VAL A 176 -20.58 3.24 11.27
CA VAL A 176 -19.24 2.68 11.07
C VAL A 176 -18.53 2.80 12.41
N PRO A 177 -18.17 1.69 13.09
CA PRO A 177 -17.36 1.81 14.28
C PRO A 177 -16.03 2.43 13.83
N ALA A 178 -15.60 3.50 14.50
CA ALA A 178 -14.42 4.31 14.19
C ALA A 178 -13.07 3.56 14.27
N ARG A 179 -13.04 2.26 14.00
CA ARG A 179 -11.87 1.37 14.06
C ARG A 179 -11.86 0.34 12.93
N PHE A 180 -12.12 0.75 11.70
CA PHE A 180 -11.54 0.09 10.55
C PHE A 180 -10.27 0.87 10.17
N GLU A 181 -9.30 0.82 11.03
CA GLU A 181 -7.94 1.05 10.61
C GLU A 181 -7.54 -0.15 9.73
N ALA A 182 -7.58 0.03 8.41
CA ALA A 182 -6.51 -0.56 7.63
C ALA A 182 -5.26 -0.26 8.45
N ALA A 183 -4.45 -1.29 8.80
CA ALA A 183 -3.36 -1.14 9.76
C ALA A 183 -2.28 -0.18 9.23
N ILE A 184 -2.62 1.09 9.18
CA ILE A 184 -1.71 2.21 9.05
C ILE A 184 -1.52 2.67 10.49
N PRO A 185 -0.35 2.44 11.10
CA PRO A 185 -0.02 3.13 12.34
C PRO A 185 -0.15 4.62 12.05
N VAL A 186 -1.13 5.29 12.68
CA VAL A 186 -1.30 6.73 12.53
C VAL A 186 -0.01 7.37 12.98
N PRO A 187 0.75 8.05 12.11
CA PRO A 187 2.00 8.69 12.52
C PRO A 187 1.70 9.71 13.61
N ARG A 188 2.62 9.87 14.57
CA ARG A 188 2.50 10.78 15.72
C ARG A 188 2.17 12.24 15.38
N TRP A 189 2.33 12.66 14.13
CA TRP A 189 2.05 14.04 13.68
C TRP A 189 0.55 14.42 13.72
N ARG A 190 -0.39 13.45 13.78
CA ARG A 190 -1.83 13.77 13.91
C ARG A 190 -2.18 14.49 15.23
N ARG A 191 -1.31 14.44 16.24
CA ARG A 191 -1.58 15.13 17.52
C ARG A 191 -1.14 16.59 17.53
N SER A 192 -0.36 17.05 16.56
CA SER A 192 0.16 18.41 16.50
C SER A 192 -0.48 19.30 15.44
N ALA A 193 -1.26 18.76 14.52
CA ALA A 193 -2.06 19.53 13.57
C ALA A 193 -3.50 19.53 14.06
N GLY A 194 -3.95 20.58 14.73
CA GLY A 194 -5.32 20.77 15.22
C GLY A 194 -6.36 20.72 14.09
N TRP A 195 -6.80 19.54 13.73
CA TRP A 195 -7.94 19.35 12.86
C TRP A 195 -9.22 19.41 13.71
N PRO A 196 -10.23 20.18 13.30
CA PRO A 196 -11.51 20.21 13.99
C PRO A 196 -12.15 18.82 13.92
N SER A 197 -12.57 18.33 15.08
CA SER A 197 -13.44 17.16 15.20
C SER A 197 -14.80 17.50 14.62
N GLY A 198 -15.12 16.96 13.45
CA GLY A 198 -16.46 16.89 12.87
C GLY A 198 -17.00 15.48 13.00
#